data_dfb97f3be46fa83f5ea8ba2000afe0fd
#
_entry.id   dfb97f3be46fa83f5ea8ba2000afe0fd
#
_cell.length_a   1.000
_cell.length_b   1.000
_cell.length_c   1.000
_cell.angle_alpha   90.00
_cell.angle_beta   90.00
_cell.angle_gamma   90.00
#
_symmetry.space_group_name_H-M   'P 1'
#
loop_
_entity.id
_entity.type
_entity.pdbx_description
1 polymer ?
#
loop_
_entity_poly.entity_id
_entity_poly.type
_entity_poly.pdbx_seq_one_letter_code
_entity_poly.pdbx_strand_id
1 'polypeptide(L)'
;MLIKRKKGWELPESAATPEALFRDRRRLMKGLAAGSILAAMPGLTACGSEAAPMKDPSASLYPAMRNLRYRVDREMTAEELATTYNNYYEFGSHKNIWRAAQSLPIRPWTVTLDGMVEKEQQIAIDDLLAMVKLEERVYRFRCVEAWAMTVPWTGFPMRRLVEIARPLSGAKYVRMETFKDPSIAPGQKQSWYPWPYVEGLTMAEATNELTLMATGIYGQPIPAQNGAPIRLITPWKYGFKQLKSIVRFTFTDERPKGFWEEIQGREYGFWANVNPEVPHPRWSQATERLLGPDTRVPTLLYNGYADFVADMYKGMEGERLFM
;
A
#
# COMPACT_ATOMS: atom_id res chain seq x y z
N MET A 1 46.64 22.39 30.50
CA MET A 1 45.25 22.20 30.96
C MET A 1 44.35 22.13 29.71
N LEU A 2 43.81 20.97 29.36
CA LEU A 2 42.92 20.78 28.20
C LEU A 2 41.49 21.11 28.64
N ILE A 3 40.97 22.25 28.17
CA ILE A 3 39.57 22.64 28.43
C ILE A 3 38.71 21.95 27.39
N LYS A 4 38.03 20.85 27.77
CA LYS A 4 37.04 20.17 26.92
C LYS A 4 35.73 20.96 26.94
N ARG A 5 35.38 21.67 25.86
CA ARG A 5 34.04 22.29 25.70
C ARG A 5 33.03 21.19 25.39
N LYS A 6 32.03 21.00 26.26
CA LYS A 6 30.88 20.13 25.98
C LYS A 6 30.09 20.65 24.76
N LYS A 7 29.86 19.79 23.79
CA LYS A 7 28.98 20.10 22.65
C LYS A 7 27.53 19.88 23.08
N GLY A 8 26.59 20.69 22.62
CA GLY A 8 25.18 20.69 23.08
C GLY A 8 24.39 19.38 22.86
N TRP A 9 24.97 18.40 22.17
CA TRP A 9 24.43 17.06 21.97
C TRP A 9 25.11 15.98 22.84
N GLU A 10 26.13 16.33 23.64
CA GLU A 10 26.78 15.39 24.56
C GLU A 10 25.91 15.17 25.81
N LEU A 11 25.42 13.96 25.99
CA LEU A 11 24.72 13.54 27.19
C LEU A 11 25.76 13.20 28.29
N PRO A 12 25.47 13.49 29.59
CA PRO A 12 26.32 13.07 30.69
C PRO A 12 26.35 11.54 30.74
N GLU A 13 27.50 10.99 31.17
CA GLU A 13 27.71 9.53 31.26
C GLU A 13 26.71 8.85 32.23
N SER A 14 26.18 9.61 33.19
CA SER A 14 25.09 9.18 34.08
C SER A 14 23.73 8.96 33.36
N ALA A 15 23.57 9.47 32.12
CA ALA A 15 22.41 9.24 31.31
C ALA A 15 22.55 7.98 30.41
N ALA A 16 23.73 7.37 30.37
CA ALA A 16 23.94 6.11 29.68
C ALA A 16 23.34 4.95 30.49
N THR A 17 22.55 4.10 29.84
CA THR A 17 22.01 2.89 30.47
C THR A 17 23.16 1.99 30.88
N PRO A 18 23.28 1.56 32.15
CA PRO A 18 24.34 0.65 32.59
C PRO A 18 24.39 -0.61 31.71
N GLU A 19 25.62 -1.01 31.34
CA GLU A 19 25.84 -2.16 30.45
C GLU A 19 25.21 -3.47 30.97
N ALA A 20 25.16 -3.65 32.28
CA ALA A 20 24.47 -4.77 32.92
C ALA A 20 22.98 -4.82 32.60
N LEU A 21 22.28 -3.68 32.61
CA LEU A 21 20.85 -3.60 32.26
C LEU A 21 20.61 -3.80 30.75
N PHE A 22 21.56 -3.42 29.90
CA PHE A 22 21.51 -3.67 28.49
C PHE A 22 21.65 -5.15 28.13
N ARG A 23 22.56 -5.86 28.83
CA ARG A 23 22.78 -7.31 28.66
C ARG A 23 21.66 -8.14 29.25
N ASP A 24 20.98 -7.70 30.30
CA ASP A 24 19.89 -8.42 30.96
C ASP A 24 18.53 -8.25 30.28
N ARG A 25 18.38 -7.38 29.29
CA ARG A 25 17.13 -7.26 28.50
C ARG A 25 16.67 -8.59 27.90
N ARG A 26 17.61 -9.44 27.45
CA ARG A 26 17.29 -10.79 26.96
C ARG A 26 16.81 -11.75 28.05
N ARG A 27 17.25 -11.58 29.30
CA ARG A 27 16.81 -12.37 30.45
C ARG A 27 15.44 -11.93 30.97
N LEU A 28 15.19 -10.63 31.03
CA LEU A 28 13.88 -10.07 31.39
C LEU A 28 12.76 -10.50 30.43
N MET A 29 13.03 -10.53 29.13
CA MET A 29 12.08 -11.03 28.12
C MET A 29 11.83 -12.54 28.23
N LYS A 30 12.80 -13.32 28.69
CA LYS A 30 12.63 -14.76 28.97
C LYS A 30 11.94 -15.04 30.30
N GLY A 31 12.10 -14.16 31.30
CA GLY A 31 11.46 -14.29 32.61
C GLY A 31 9.95 -13.97 32.60
N LEU A 32 9.50 -13.10 31.73
CA LEU A 32 8.07 -12.77 31.57
C LEU A 32 7.28 -13.91 30.84
N ALA A 33 7.97 -14.79 30.13
CA ALA A 33 7.35 -15.95 29.47
C ALA A 33 7.23 -17.19 30.39
N ALA A 34 7.84 -17.18 31.61
CA ALA A 34 7.88 -18.31 32.50
C ALA A 34 7.15 -18.11 33.85
N GLY A 35 6.49 -16.97 34.06
CA GLY A 35 5.90 -16.57 35.34
C GLY A 35 4.38 -16.55 35.38
N SER A 36 3.71 -17.65 34.98
CA SER A 36 2.28 -17.81 35.18
C SER A 36 1.95 -19.18 35.73
N ILE A 37 2.37 -19.44 36.97
CA ILE A 37 1.83 -20.58 37.75
C ILE A 37 1.55 -20.11 39.17
N LEU A 38 0.27 -20.36 39.60
CA LEU A 38 -0.30 -20.41 40.96
C LEU A 38 -0.63 -19.07 41.65
N ALA A 39 -1.92 -18.70 41.54
CA ALA A 39 -2.74 -18.43 42.70
C ALA A 39 -4.18 -18.94 42.39
N ALA A 40 -4.52 -20.08 42.92
CA ALA A 40 -5.88 -20.64 42.90
C ALA A 40 -6.77 -19.82 43.86
N MET A 41 -7.79 -19.14 43.34
CA MET A 41 -8.98 -18.74 44.08
C MET A 41 -10.23 -19.11 43.25
N PRO A 42 -11.20 -19.81 43.84
CA PRO A 42 -12.41 -20.21 43.12
C PRO A 42 -13.44 -19.07 43.15
N GLY A 43 -14.00 -18.78 41.99
CA GLY A 43 -15.25 -18.06 41.89
C GLY A 43 -15.17 -16.65 41.34
N LEU A 44 -15.08 -16.54 39.98
CA LEU A 44 -15.75 -15.53 39.17
C LEU A 44 -15.59 -15.98 37.70
N THR A 45 -16.57 -16.69 37.21
CA THR A 45 -16.74 -16.99 35.79
C THR A 45 -17.07 -15.67 35.07
N ALA A 46 -16.06 -14.89 34.69
CA ALA A 46 -16.19 -13.92 33.63
C ALA A 46 -16.19 -14.72 32.32
N CYS A 47 -17.35 -14.98 31.73
CA CYS A 47 -17.49 -15.37 30.34
C CYS A 47 -16.98 -14.21 29.46
N GLY A 48 -15.68 -14.13 29.30
CA GLY A 48 -15.08 -13.47 28.17
C GLY A 48 -15.25 -14.41 26.99
N SER A 49 -16.32 -14.28 26.23
CA SER A 49 -16.38 -14.89 24.89
C SER A 49 -15.28 -14.19 24.08
N GLU A 50 -14.12 -14.83 23.92
CA GLU A 50 -13.26 -14.53 22.77
C GLU A 50 -14.15 -14.75 21.56
N ALA A 51 -14.60 -13.65 20.96
CA ALA A 51 -15.29 -13.72 19.68
C ALA A 51 -14.33 -14.45 18.73
N ALA A 52 -14.72 -15.62 18.27
CA ALA A 52 -13.95 -16.34 17.25
C ALA A 52 -13.65 -15.35 16.10
N PRO A 53 -12.41 -15.31 15.59
CA PRO A 53 -12.07 -14.38 14.52
C PRO A 53 -13.09 -14.56 13.40
N MET A 54 -13.83 -13.50 13.08
CA MET A 54 -14.82 -13.53 11.99
C MET A 54 -14.09 -13.95 10.73
N LYS A 55 -14.43 -15.13 10.20
CA LYS A 55 -13.88 -15.58 8.93
C LYS A 55 -14.22 -14.55 7.87
N ASP A 56 -13.21 -14.08 7.13
CA ASP A 56 -13.43 -13.17 6.00
C ASP A 56 -14.42 -13.85 5.03
N PRO A 57 -15.59 -13.24 4.74
CA PRO A 57 -16.58 -13.83 3.85
C PRO A 57 -16.04 -14.13 2.46
N SER A 58 -15.05 -13.39 2.02
CA SER A 58 -14.40 -13.57 0.73
C SER A 58 -13.36 -14.68 0.69
N ALA A 59 -13.04 -15.33 1.81
CA ALA A 59 -11.97 -16.34 1.89
C ALA A 59 -12.14 -17.49 0.90
N SER A 60 -13.39 -17.87 0.57
CA SER A 60 -13.68 -18.90 -0.43
C SER A 60 -13.34 -18.52 -1.88
N LEU A 61 -13.07 -17.27 -2.15
CA LEU A 61 -12.66 -16.78 -3.48
C LEU A 61 -11.17 -16.98 -3.75
N TYR A 62 -10.41 -17.41 -2.75
CA TYR A 62 -8.96 -17.60 -2.82
C TYR A 62 -8.57 -19.07 -2.55
N PRO A 63 -7.49 -19.55 -3.23
CA PRO A 63 -6.74 -18.89 -4.28
C PRO A 63 -7.51 -18.79 -5.60
N ALA A 64 -7.35 -17.68 -6.33
CA ALA A 64 -7.90 -17.55 -7.66
C ALA A 64 -6.93 -18.10 -8.73
N MET A 65 -7.47 -18.40 -9.92
CA MET A 65 -6.65 -18.93 -11.02
C MET A 65 -5.60 -17.91 -11.47
N ARG A 66 -4.34 -18.37 -11.60
CA ARG A 66 -3.26 -17.52 -12.09
C ARG A 66 -3.40 -17.26 -13.59
N ASN A 67 -3.37 -15.97 -13.96
CA ASN A 67 -3.34 -15.54 -15.36
C ASN A 67 -1.88 -15.55 -15.87
N LEU A 68 -1.55 -16.54 -16.69
CA LEU A 68 -0.21 -16.77 -17.21
C LEU A 68 0.25 -15.74 -18.26
N ARG A 69 -0.62 -14.86 -18.73
CA ARG A 69 -0.26 -13.73 -19.60
C ARG A 69 0.68 -12.74 -18.88
N TYR A 70 0.50 -12.58 -17.56
CA TYR A 70 1.28 -11.67 -16.74
C TYR A 70 2.39 -12.45 -16.00
N ARG A 71 3.47 -12.69 -16.71
CA ARG A 71 4.67 -13.38 -16.19
C ARG A 71 5.78 -12.38 -15.93
N VAL A 72 6.56 -12.66 -14.91
CA VAL A 72 7.75 -11.89 -14.54
C VAL A 72 8.94 -12.86 -14.50
N ASP A 73 10.06 -12.45 -15.11
CA ASP A 73 11.33 -13.18 -15.15
C ASP A 73 12.18 -13.01 -13.88
N ARG A 74 11.49 -12.85 -12.75
CA ARG A 74 12.09 -12.58 -11.43
C ARG A 74 11.37 -13.44 -10.39
N GLU A 75 12.14 -13.97 -9.45
CA GLU A 75 11.57 -14.72 -8.32
C GLU A 75 10.58 -13.88 -7.50
N MET A 76 9.55 -14.52 -6.99
CA MET A 76 8.60 -13.88 -6.10
C MET A 76 9.29 -13.56 -4.78
N THR A 77 9.04 -12.37 -4.27
CA THR A 77 9.45 -11.98 -2.92
C THR A 77 8.75 -12.86 -1.91
N ALA A 78 9.45 -13.28 -0.84
CA ALA A 78 8.84 -14.06 0.23
C ALA A 78 7.64 -13.31 0.83
N GLU A 79 6.55 -14.03 1.11
CA GLU A 79 5.29 -13.47 1.63
C GLU A 79 5.52 -12.65 2.90
N GLU A 80 6.31 -13.16 3.85
CA GLU A 80 6.64 -12.46 5.08
C GLU A 80 7.21 -11.05 4.83
N LEU A 81 8.15 -10.93 3.87
CA LEU A 81 8.73 -9.64 3.52
C LEU A 81 7.72 -8.71 2.85
N ALA A 82 6.93 -9.23 1.91
CA ALA A 82 5.93 -8.43 1.20
C ALA A 82 4.79 -7.95 2.12
N THR A 83 4.53 -8.67 3.21
CA THR A 83 3.44 -8.34 4.14
C THR A 83 3.91 -7.62 5.41
N THR A 84 5.22 -7.54 5.69
CA THR A 84 5.76 -6.86 6.87
C THR A 84 6.59 -5.62 6.56
N TYR A 85 7.01 -5.42 5.31
CA TYR A 85 7.76 -4.25 4.86
C TYR A 85 6.88 -3.34 4.00
N ASN A 86 6.16 -2.41 4.64
CA ASN A 86 5.12 -1.61 4.00
C ASN A 86 5.28 -0.12 4.24
N ASN A 87 4.92 0.69 3.24
CA ASN A 87 4.59 2.09 3.39
C ASN A 87 3.06 2.20 3.54
N TYR A 88 2.58 2.70 4.66
CA TYR A 88 1.16 2.97 4.88
C TYR A 88 1.02 4.14 5.86
N TYR A 89 1.08 5.35 5.31
CA TYR A 89 1.25 6.59 6.05
C TYR A 89 0.10 6.89 7.00
N GLU A 90 -1.08 6.37 6.73
CA GLU A 90 -2.24 6.42 7.63
C GLU A 90 -1.92 5.79 9.00
N PHE A 91 -1.05 4.78 9.03
CA PHE A 91 -0.63 4.10 10.25
C PHE A 91 0.76 4.49 10.76
N GLY A 92 1.57 5.17 9.93
CA GLY A 92 2.89 5.64 10.32
C GLY A 92 3.85 5.80 9.15
N SER A 93 4.94 6.56 9.37
CA SER A 93 5.95 6.89 8.35
C SER A 93 7.11 5.89 8.26
N HIS A 94 7.08 4.80 9.03
CA HIS A 94 8.10 3.74 9.03
C HIS A 94 7.62 2.47 8.35
N LYS A 95 8.54 1.55 7.99
CA LYS A 95 8.20 0.33 7.26
C LYS A 95 7.50 -0.75 8.10
N ASN A 96 7.58 -0.68 9.43
CA ASN A 96 7.05 -1.69 10.34
C ASN A 96 5.64 -1.31 10.85
N ILE A 97 4.76 -0.87 9.95
CA ILE A 97 3.38 -0.44 10.28
C ILE A 97 2.39 -1.60 10.36
N TRP A 98 2.79 -2.80 9.95
CA TRP A 98 1.88 -3.92 9.76
C TRP A 98 1.08 -4.28 11.03
N ARG A 99 1.69 -4.13 12.23
CA ARG A 99 0.97 -4.35 13.50
C ARG A 99 -0.11 -3.30 13.76
N ALA A 100 0.23 -2.02 13.53
CA ALA A 100 -0.72 -0.93 13.71
C ALA A 100 -1.89 -1.02 12.73
N ALA A 101 -1.64 -1.47 11.50
CA ALA A 101 -2.67 -1.64 10.48
C ALA A 101 -3.73 -2.71 10.82
N GLN A 102 -3.46 -3.62 11.79
CA GLN A 102 -4.45 -4.62 12.22
C GLN A 102 -5.67 -3.98 12.91
N SER A 103 -5.58 -2.73 13.34
CA SER A 103 -6.73 -1.99 13.89
C SER A 103 -7.76 -1.58 12.83
N LEU A 104 -7.44 -1.70 11.52
CA LEU A 104 -8.36 -1.33 10.44
C LEU A 104 -9.50 -2.35 10.32
N PRO A 105 -10.77 -1.96 10.56
CA PRO A 105 -11.91 -2.82 10.29
C PRO A 105 -12.11 -2.91 8.77
N ILE A 106 -11.90 -4.09 8.20
CA ILE A 106 -12.05 -4.34 6.75
C ILE A 106 -13.47 -4.80 6.38
N ARG A 107 -14.35 -4.98 7.38
CA ARG A 107 -15.78 -5.28 7.23
C ARG A 107 -16.56 -4.64 8.40
N PRO A 108 -17.76 -4.07 8.13
CA PRO A 108 -18.29 -3.80 6.78
C PRO A 108 -17.45 -2.75 6.05
N TRP A 109 -17.35 -2.85 4.72
CA TRP A 109 -16.66 -1.87 3.88
C TRP A 109 -17.50 -1.53 2.66
N THR A 110 -17.67 -0.23 2.41
CA THR A 110 -18.45 0.28 1.28
C THR A 110 -17.56 1.10 0.36
N VAL A 111 -17.74 0.91 -0.93
CA VAL A 111 -17.09 1.67 -1.98
C VAL A 111 -18.12 2.56 -2.66
N THR A 112 -17.83 3.86 -2.74
CA THR A 112 -18.67 4.84 -3.44
C THR A 112 -18.13 5.04 -4.86
N LEU A 113 -19.02 4.99 -5.84
CA LEU A 113 -18.77 5.32 -7.25
C LEU A 113 -19.62 6.55 -7.59
N ASP A 114 -18.99 7.70 -7.83
CA ASP A 114 -19.69 8.98 -8.01
C ASP A 114 -19.05 9.93 -9.02
N GLY A 115 -19.49 11.19 -9.05
CA GLY A 115 -19.07 12.22 -9.98
C GLY A 115 -19.76 12.10 -11.33
N MET A 116 -18.99 12.14 -12.41
CA MET A 116 -19.51 12.02 -13.78
C MET A 116 -19.87 10.57 -14.14
N VAL A 117 -20.91 10.04 -13.50
CA VAL A 117 -21.48 8.70 -13.72
C VAL A 117 -22.98 8.81 -14.05
N GLU A 118 -23.56 7.80 -14.69
CA GLU A 118 -24.99 7.78 -14.96
C GLU A 118 -25.83 7.78 -13.67
N LYS A 119 -25.33 7.10 -12.62
CA LYS A 119 -25.96 7.03 -11.30
C LYS A 119 -24.90 6.78 -10.25
N GLU A 120 -24.89 7.58 -9.18
CA GLU A 120 -24.07 7.32 -8.01
C GLU A 120 -24.46 6.00 -7.33
N GLN A 121 -23.45 5.26 -6.88
CA GLN A 121 -23.62 3.94 -6.27
C GLN A 121 -22.77 3.84 -4.99
N GLN A 122 -23.32 3.16 -4.00
CA GLN A 122 -22.60 2.69 -2.83
C GLN A 122 -22.71 1.17 -2.81
N ILE A 123 -21.58 0.48 -2.93
CA ILE A 123 -21.53 -0.97 -3.10
C ILE A 123 -20.74 -1.55 -1.93
N ALA A 124 -21.33 -2.48 -1.19
CA ALA A 124 -20.58 -3.23 -0.20
C ALA A 124 -19.47 -4.05 -0.90
N ILE A 125 -18.32 -4.20 -0.26
CA ILE A 125 -17.17 -4.89 -0.89
C ILE A 125 -17.52 -6.32 -1.28
N ASP A 126 -18.33 -7.00 -0.49
CA ASP A 126 -18.69 -8.39 -0.77
C ASP A 126 -19.66 -8.48 -1.97
N ASP A 127 -20.55 -7.51 -2.15
CA ASP A 127 -21.39 -7.39 -3.33
C ASP A 127 -20.55 -7.07 -4.58
N LEU A 128 -19.57 -6.16 -4.46
CA LEU A 128 -18.64 -5.87 -5.55
C LEU A 128 -17.87 -7.12 -5.98
N LEU A 129 -17.38 -7.92 -5.01
CA LEU A 129 -16.68 -9.16 -5.28
C LEU A 129 -17.56 -10.20 -5.97
N ALA A 130 -18.86 -10.23 -5.68
CA ALA A 130 -19.82 -11.10 -6.36
C ALA A 130 -20.09 -10.71 -7.83
N MET A 131 -19.86 -9.43 -8.20
CA MET A 131 -20.05 -8.92 -9.56
C MET A 131 -18.86 -9.17 -10.49
N VAL A 132 -17.70 -9.58 -9.96
CA VAL A 132 -16.44 -9.66 -10.71
C VAL A 132 -15.80 -11.03 -10.61
N LYS A 133 -15.02 -11.39 -11.63
CA LYS A 133 -14.19 -12.60 -11.59
C LYS A 133 -12.78 -12.25 -11.14
N LEU A 134 -12.30 -12.90 -10.08
CA LEU A 134 -10.94 -12.72 -9.61
C LEU A 134 -9.96 -13.58 -10.42
N GLU A 135 -8.75 -13.05 -10.61
CA GLU A 135 -7.60 -13.76 -11.15
C GLU A 135 -6.33 -13.37 -10.39
N GLU A 136 -5.35 -14.28 -10.35
CA GLU A 136 -4.04 -13.98 -9.80
C GLU A 136 -3.10 -13.50 -10.91
N ARG A 137 -2.35 -12.41 -10.64
CA ARG A 137 -1.32 -11.86 -11.52
C ARG A 137 -0.03 -11.65 -10.75
N VAL A 138 1.08 -12.09 -11.31
CA VAL A 138 2.41 -11.80 -10.73
C VAL A 138 2.94 -10.52 -11.34
N TYR A 139 3.17 -9.51 -10.49
CA TYR A 139 3.66 -8.21 -10.92
C TYR A 139 4.93 -7.77 -10.19
N ARG A 140 5.80 -7.04 -10.89
CA ARG A 140 6.84 -6.24 -10.28
C ARG A 140 6.18 -5.06 -9.57
N PHE A 141 6.68 -4.74 -8.38
CA PHE A 141 6.35 -3.54 -7.64
C PHE A 141 7.62 -2.73 -7.45
N ARG A 142 7.57 -1.43 -7.70
CA ARG A 142 8.69 -0.51 -7.59
C ARG A 142 8.31 0.70 -6.73
N CYS A 143 8.94 0.82 -5.57
CA CYS A 143 8.80 2.01 -4.75
C CYS A 143 9.69 3.14 -5.28
N VAL A 144 9.22 4.39 -5.18
CA VAL A 144 10.03 5.57 -5.50
C VAL A 144 11.31 5.63 -4.65
N GLU A 145 11.32 5.03 -3.47
CA GLU A 145 12.50 4.88 -2.58
C GLU A 145 13.55 3.87 -3.08
N ALA A 146 13.48 3.45 -4.33
CA ALA A 146 14.43 2.57 -4.99
C ALA A 146 14.55 1.15 -4.39
N TRP A 147 13.46 0.58 -3.89
CA TRP A 147 13.34 -0.85 -3.57
C TRP A 147 12.20 -1.49 -4.36
N ALA A 148 12.26 -2.79 -4.54
CA ALA A 148 11.34 -3.52 -5.39
C ALA A 148 10.95 -4.88 -4.81
N MET A 149 9.78 -5.36 -5.22
CA MET A 149 9.24 -6.69 -4.94
C MET A 149 8.70 -7.31 -6.23
N THR A 150 8.51 -8.62 -6.20
CA THR A 150 7.70 -9.36 -7.17
C THR A 150 6.59 -10.06 -6.40
N VAL A 151 5.34 -9.73 -6.67
CA VAL A 151 4.21 -10.06 -5.81
C VAL A 151 3.08 -10.69 -6.61
N PRO A 152 2.52 -11.84 -6.17
CA PRO A 152 1.32 -12.44 -6.73
C PRO A 152 0.09 -11.76 -6.13
N TRP A 153 -0.52 -10.85 -6.88
CA TRP A 153 -1.75 -10.16 -6.52
C TRP A 153 -2.96 -10.92 -7.04
N THR A 154 -3.98 -11.08 -6.21
CA THR A 154 -5.29 -11.55 -6.65
C THR A 154 -6.26 -10.37 -6.71
N GLY A 155 -7.03 -10.27 -7.78
CA GLY A 155 -7.98 -9.18 -7.97
C GLY A 155 -8.70 -9.26 -9.31
N PHE A 156 -9.25 -8.14 -9.74
CA PHE A 156 -9.95 -8.01 -11.01
C PHE A 156 -9.48 -6.77 -11.79
N PRO A 157 -9.54 -6.76 -13.15
CA PRO A 157 -9.16 -5.60 -13.94
C PRO A 157 -9.99 -4.37 -13.55
N MET A 158 -9.35 -3.21 -13.34
CA MET A 158 -10.06 -1.99 -12.95
C MET A 158 -11.11 -1.57 -13.97
N ARG A 159 -10.94 -1.90 -15.26
CA ARG A 159 -11.95 -1.67 -16.28
C ARG A 159 -13.34 -2.25 -15.92
N ARG A 160 -13.39 -3.36 -15.14
CA ARG A 160 -14.66 -3.94 -14.68
C ARG A 160 -15.36 -3.02 -13.66
N LEU A 161 -14.61 -2.36 -12.79
CA LEU A 161 -15.16 -1.34 -11.90
C LEU A 161 -15.65 -0.12 -12.70
N VAL A 162 -14.89 0.30 -13.71
CA VAL A 162 -15.31 1.39 -14.62
C VAL A 162 -16.61 1.02 -15.34
N GLU A 163 -16.76 -0.20 -15.84
CA GLU A 163 -17.99 -0.70 -16.47
C GLU A 163 -19.19 -0.70 -15.51
N ILE A 164 -18.98 -1.06 -14.23
CA ILE A 164 -20.00 -1.01 -13.18
C ILE A 164 -20.40 0.43 -12.86
N ALA A 165 -19.41 1.34 -12.79
CA ALA A 165 -19.65 2.75 -12.50
C ALA A 165 -20.40 3.49 -13.62
N ARG A 166 -20.27 3.06 -14.88
CA ARG A 166 -20.89 3.68 -16.06
C ARG A 166 -20.61 5.18 -16.17
N PRO A 167 -19.32 5.57 -16.29
CA PRO A 167 -18.98 6.98 -16.39
C PRO A 167 -19.55 7.62 -17.65
N LEU A 168 -19.90 8.91 -17.55
CA LEU A 168 -20.31 9.72 -18.69
C LEU A 168 -19.12 9.96 -19.62
N SER A 169 -19.40 10.20 -20.89
CA SER A 169 -18.38 10.36 -21.94
C SER A 169 -17.42 11.54 -21.71
N GLY A 170 -17.79 12.52 -20.90
CA GLY A 170 -16.94 13.65 -20.51
C GLY A 170 -15.91 13.33 -19.44
N ALA A 171 -16.02 12.19 -18.74
CA ALA A 171 -15.06 11.81 -17.70
C ALA A 171 -13.69 11.49 -18.32
N LYS A 172 -12.65 12.20 -17.88
CA LYS A 172 -11.27 12.04 -18.35
C LYS A 172 -10.37 11.34 -17.32
N TYR A 173 -10.75 11.41 -16.06
CA TYR A 173 -9.98 10.89 -14.93
C TYR A 173 -10.89 10.14 -13.96
N VAL A 174 -10.26 9.26 -13.19
CA VAL A 174 -10.82 8.69 -11.98
C VAL A 174 -9.96 9.12 -10.80
N ARG A 175 -10.57 9.82 -9.85
CA ARG A 175 -9.99 10.21 -8.57
C ARG A 175 -10.36 9.15 -7.54
N MET A 176 -9.41 8.71 -6.74
CA MET A 176 -9.60 7.68 -5.72
C MET A 176 -9.22 8.22 -4.35
N GLU A 177 -9.94 7.81 -3.32
CA GLU A 177 -9.68 8.19 -1.94
C GLU A 177 -9.60 6.97 -1.02
N THR A 178 -8.66 7.03 -0.05
CA THR A 178 -8.63 6.10 1.07
C THR A 178 -9.66 6.53 2.14
N PHE A 179 -9.87 5.65 3.11
CA PHE A 179 -10.64 5.99 4.31
C PHE A 179 -9.96 7.13 5.10
N LYS A 180 -10.78 7.85 5.89
CA LYS A 180 -10.30 8.85 6.85
C LYS A 180 -10.93 8.59 8.21
N ASP A 181 -10.13 8.02 9.11
CA ASP A 181 -10.49 7.80 10.51
C ASP A 181 -9.25 7.90 11.41
N PRO A 182 -8.94 9.08 11.94
CA PRO A 182 -7.77 9.28 12.80
C PRO A 182 -7.88 8.57 14.16
N SER A 183 -9.01 8.02 14.54
CA SER A 183 -9.15 7.20 15.75
C SER A 183 -8.52 5.83 15.58
N ILE A 184 -8.56 5.29 14.37
CA ILE A 184 -8.04 3.98 13.97
C ILE A 184 -6.63 4.12 13.39
N ALA A 185 -6.41 5.14 12.55
CA ALA A 185 -5.19 5.37 11.81
C ALA A 185 -4.43 6.59 12.35
N PRO A 186 -3.50 6.40 13.30
CA PRO A 186 -2.86 7.50 14.03
C PRO A 186 -2.03 8.45 13.16
N GLY A 187 -1.55 8.02 12.00
CA GLY A 187 -0.86 8.88 11.04
C GLY A 187 -1.77 9.98 10.48
N GLN A 188 -3.08 9.74 10.42
CA GLN A 188 -4.06 10.74 9.97
C GLN A 188 -4.31 11.86 10.99
N LYS A 189 -3.74 11.81 12.19
CA LYS A 189 -3.74 12.93 13.15
C LYS A 189 -2.73 14.02 12.78
N GLN A 190 -1.83 13.75 11.85
CA GLN A 190 -0.80 14.68 11.40
C GLN A 190 -1.41 15.72 10.46
N SER A 191 -1.63 16.95 10.97
CA SER A 191 -2.36 18.02 10.28
C SER A 191 -1.64 18.61 9.06
N TRP A 192 -0.33 18.37 8.92
CA TRP A 192 0.45 18.83 7.74
C TRP A 192 0.29 17.93 6.51
N TYR A 193 -0.35 16.77 6.63
CA TYR A 193 -0.72 15.94 5.51
C TYR A 193 -2.16 16.24 5.06
N PRO A 194 -2.42 16.33 3.74
CA PRO A 194 -3.75 16.62 3.17
C PRO A 194 -4.65 15.36 3.16
N TRP A 195 -4.98 14.82 4.34
CA TRP A 195 -5.86 13.64 4.44
C TRP A 195 -7.28 13.88 3.92
N PRO A 196 -7.94 12.91 3.29
CA PRO A 196 -7.51 11.53 3.06
C PRO A 196 -6.42 11.45 1.98
N TYR A 197 -5.73 10.29 1.91
CA TYR A 197 -4.81 10.02 0.81
C TYR A 197 -5.60 9.95 -0.50
N VAL A 198 -5.19 10.72 -1.50
CA VAL A 198 -5.84 10.83 -2.81
C VAL A 198 -4.85 10.47 -3.90
N GLU A 199 -5.32 9.75 -4.91
CA GLU A 199 -4.61 9.55 -6.16
C GLU A 199 -5.57 9.57 -7.35
N GLY A 200 -5.02 9.76 -8.54
CA GLY A 200 -5.80 9.75 -9.77
C GLY A 200 -5.12 9.00 -10.90
N LEU A 201 -5.94 8.52 -11.81
CA LEU A 201 -5.53 7.95 -13.10
C LEU A 201 -6.34 8.63 -14.21
N THR A 202 -5.78 8.68 -15.42
CA THR A 202 -6.59 8.94 -16.63
C THR A 202 -7.50 7.75 -16.88
N MET A 203 -8.58 7.95 -17.64
CA MET A 203 -9.44 6.85 -18.05
C MET A 203 -8.70 5.79 -18.88
N ALA A 204 -7.73 6.21 -19.71
CA ALA A 204 -6.87 5.29 -20.46
C ALA A 204 -6.04 4.39 -19.52
N GLU A 205 -5.44 4.96 -18.47
CA GLU A 205 -4.69 4.21 -17.45
C GLU A 205 -5.60 3.31 -16.61
N ALA A 206 -6.78 3.80 -16.21
CA ALA A 206 -7.75 3.05 -15.41
C ALA A 206 -8.30 1.83 -16.16
N THR A 207 -8.46 1.95 -17.48
CA THR A 207 -8.97 0.86 -18.33
C THR A 207 -7.87 0.01 -18.98
N ASN A 208 -6.59 0.36 -18.78
CA ASN A 208 -5.47 -0.43 -19.26
C ASN A 208 -5.52 -1.85 -18.69
N GLU A 209 -5.14 -2.83 -19.50
CA GLU A 209 -5.20 -4.24 -19.11
C GLU A 209 -4.37 -4.59 -17.87
N LEU A 210 -3.29 -3.85 -17.58
CA LEU A 210 -2.45 -4.08 -16.39
C LEU A 210 -3.07 -3.55 -15.10
N THR A 211 -3.97 -2.56 -15.17
CA THR A 211 -4.54 -1.94 -13.98
C THR A 211 -5.46 -2.91 -13.25
N LEU A 212 -5.09 -3.25 -12.01
CA LEU A 212 -5.77 -4.26 -11.21
C LEU A 212 -6.30 -3.64 -9.91
N MET A 213 -7.54 -3.96 -9.59
CA MET A 213 -8.09 -3.79 -8.25
C MET A 213 -7.78 -5.05 -7.46
N ALA A 214 -6.77 -4.99 -6.58
CA ALA A 214 -6.33 -6.14 -5.83
C ALA A 214 -7.09 -6.27 -4.51
N THR A 215 -7.55 -7.49 -4.22
CA THR A 215 -8.28 -7.89 -3.03
C THR A 215 -7.66 -9.11 -2.34
N GLY A 216 -6.58 -9.64 -2.91
CA GLY A 216 -5.81 -10.76 -2.39
C GLY A 216 -4.33 -10.67 -2.74
N ILE A 217 -3.54 -11.45 -2.02
CA ILE A 217 -2.08 -11.57 -2.16
C ILE A 217 -1.66 -12.98 -1.73
N TYR A 218 -0.71 -13.62 -2.41
CA TYR A 218 -0.22 -14.98 -2.12
C TYR A 218 -1.34 -16.02 -1.95
N GLY A 219 -2.41 -15.92 -2.75
CA GLY A 219 -3.53 -16.87 -2.72
C GLY A 219 -4.44 -16.74 -1.49
N GLN A 220 -4.37 -15.64 -0.73
CA GLN A 220 -5.17 -15.33 0.43
C GLN A 220 -5.86 -13.96 0.29
N PRO A 221 -6.91 -13.65 1.06
CA PRO A 221 -7.41 -12.29 1.19
C PRO A 221 -6.28 -11.32 1.55
N ILE A 222 -6.33 -10.12 0.99
CA ILE A 222 -5.28 -9.12 1.22
C ILE A 222 -5.29 -8.67 2.69
N PRO A 223 -4.15 -8.66 3.42
CA PRO A 223 -4.12 -8.20 4.80
C PRO A 223 -4.16 -6.68 4.91
N ALA A 224 -4.56 -6.16 6.06
CA ALA A 224 -4.77 -4.73 6.32
C ALA A 224 -3.58 -3.85 5.88
N GLN A 225 -2.35 -4.22 6.26
CA GLN A 225 -1.13 -3.47 5.92
C GLN A 225 -0.83 -3.40 4.42
N ASN A 226 -1.34 -4.34 3.65
CA ASN A 226 -1.22 -4.34 2.19
C ASN A 226 -2.35 -3.60 1.49
N GLY A 227 -3.33 -3.05 2.23
CA GLY A 227 -4.38 -2.20 1.72
C GLY A 227 -5.74 -2.86 1.58
N ALA A 228 -6.08 -3.81 2.50
CA ALA A 228 -7.40 -4.41 2.55
C ALA A 228 -8.52 -3.35 2.69
N PRO A 229 -9.74 -3.68 2.25
CA PRO A 229 -10.13 -4.88 1.49
C PRO A 229 -9.88 -4.75 -0.01
N ILE A 230 -9.57 -3.54 -0.51
CA ILE A 230 -9.35 -3.27 -1.94
C ILE A 230 -8.30 -2.19 -2.14
N ARG A 231 -7.37 -2.42 -3.06
CA ARG A 231 -6.32 -1.47 -3.42
C ARG A 231 -6.07 -1.43 -4.92
N LEU A 232 -5.44 -0.34 -5.37
CA LEU A 232 -4.97 -0.17 -6.74
C LEU A 232 -3.59 -0.82 -6.93
N ILE A 233 -3.39 -1.49 -8.08
CA ILE A 233 -2.10 -1.93 -8.60
C ILE A 233 -1.94 -1.42 -10.03
N THR A 234 -0.91 -0.60 -10.25
CA THR A 234 -0.45 -0.10 -11.55
C THR A 234 1.05 -0.38 -11.67
N PRO A 235 1.44 -1.58 -12.14
CA PRO A 235 2.81 -2.08 -11.96
C PRO A 235 3.89 -1.27 -12.66
N TRP A 236 3.55 -0.45 -13.66
CA TRP A 236 4.48 0.43 -14.38
C TRP A 236 4.74 1.77 -13.70
N LYS A 237 3.96 2.08 -12.62
CA LYS A 237 4.07 3.33 -11.85
C LYS A 237 4.74 3.09 -10.51
N TYR A 238 5.35 4.13 -9.97
CA TYR A 238 5.88 4.08 -8.60
C TYR A 238 4.80 3.78 -7.57
N GLY A 239 5.17 3.04 -6.54
CA GLY A 239 4.26 2.48 -5.55
C GLY A 239 3.38 3.48 -4.80
N PHE A 240 3.75 4.76 -4.73
CA PHE A 240 2.91 5.78 -4.08
C PHE A 240 1.61 6.05 -4.84
N LYS A 241 1.55 5.76 -6.15
CA LYS A 241 0.31 5.81 -6.94
C LYS A 241 -0.68 4.69 -6.59
N GLN A 242 -0.20 3.62 -6.00
CA GLN A 242 -0.96 2.40 -5.76
C GLN A 242 -1.71 2.47 -4.42
N LEU A 243 -2.76 3.26 -4.42
CA LEU A 243 -3.63 3.59 -3.28
C LEU A 243 -4.15 2.35 -2.57
N LYS A 244 -4.24 2.41 -1.22
CA LYS A 244 -4.70 1.33 -0.34
C LYS A 244 -6.05 1.62 0.27
N SER A 245 -6.80 0.57 0.63
CA SER A 245 -8.05 0.67 1.42
C SER A 245 -8.99 1.76 0.88
N ILE A 246 -9.34 1.60 -0.39
CA ILE A 246 -10.10 2.61 -1.15
C ILE A 246 -11.56 2.58 -0.73
N VAL A 247 -12.14 3.77 -0.51
CA VAL A 247 -13.56 3.96 -0.17
C VAL A 247 -14.35 4.70 -1.25
N ARG A 248 -13.67 5.39 -2.19
CA ARG A 248 -14.35 6.20 -3.20
C ARG A 248 -13.60 6.24 -4.51
N PHE A 249 -14.35 6.20 -5.61
CA PHE A 249 -13.93 6.44 -6.97
C PHE A 249 -14.82 7.52 -7.57
N THR A 250 -14.26 8.72 -7.81
CA THR A 250 -14.96 9.86 -8.40
C THR A 250 -14.52 10.04 -9.85
N PHE A 251 -15.42 9.92 -10.79
CA PHE A 251 -15.15 10.15 -12.20
C PHE A 251 -15.29 11.64 -12.50
N THR A 252 -14.31 12.24 -13.19
CA THR A 252 -14.22 13.70 -13.37
C THR A 252 -13.53 14.05 -14.68
N ASP A 253 -13.76 15.24 -15.20
CA ASP A 253 -13.04 15.85 -16.32
C ASP A 253 -11.84 16.70 -15.87
N GLU A 254 -11.73 16.99 -14.56
CA GLU A 254 -10.60 17.71 -13.96
C GLU A 254 -9.51 16.73 -13.50
N ARG A 255 -8.23 17.07 -13.79
CA ARG A 255 -7.10 16.27 -13.36
C ARG A 255 -6.95 16.30 -11.83
N PRO A 256 -7.09 15.16 -11.15
CA PRO A 256 -6.90 15.10 -9.69
C PRO A 256 -5.45 15.43 -9.32
N LYS A 257 -5.26 16.08 -8.18
CA LYS A 257 -3.96 16.26 -7.56
C LYS A 257 -3.70 15.14 -6.57
N GLY A 258 -2.60 14.40 -6.74
CA GLY A 258 -2.23 13.30 -5.87
C GLY A 258 -1.71 13.79 -4.51
N PHE A 259 -1.78 12.91 -3.50
CA PHE A 259 -1.36 13.21 -2.12
C PHE A 259 0.09 13.75 -2.04
N TRP A 260 1.04 13.04 -2.65
CA TRP A 260 2.44 13.47 -2.66
C TRP A 260 2.71 14.66 -3.58
N GLU A 261 1.98 14.77 -4.68
CA GLU A 261 2.03 15.96 -5.55
C GLU A 261 1.61 17.21 -4.78
N GLU A 262 0.62 17.10 -3.89
CA GLU A 262 0.17 18.23 -3.07
C GLU A 262 1.22 18.64 -2.02
N ILE A 263 1.85 17.68 -1.38
CA ILE A 263 2.87 17.91 -0.34
C ILE A 263 4.17 18.43 -0.96
N GLN A 264 4.62 17.81 -2.05
CA GLN A 264 5.95 18.04 -2.63
C GLN A 264 5.94 17.88 -4.16
N GLY A 265 5.18 18.74 -4.86
CA GLY A 265 4.99 18.67 -6.30
C GLY A 265 6.26 18.85 -7.14
N ARG A 266 7.39 19.25 -6.52
CA ARG A 266 8.71 19.27 -7.18
C ARG A 266 9.35 17.89 -7.29
N GLU A 267 8.98 16.96 -6.40
CA GLU A 267 9.55 15.61 -6.30
C GLU A 267 8.58 14.53 -6.77
N TYR A 268 7.28 14.78 -6.71
CA TYR A 268 6.21 13.83 -7.03
C TYR A 268 5.21 14.47 -8.00
N GLY A 269 4.84 13.75 -9.02
CA GLY A 269 3.88 14.20 -10.03
C GLY A 269 2.70 13.26 -10.19
N PHE A 270 1.76 13.67 -11.04
CA PHE A 270 0.55 12.91 -11.34
C PHE A 270 0.84 11.59 -12.03
N TRP A 271 1.74 11.56 -13.00
CA TRP A 271 1.98 10.38 -13.85
C TRP A 271 2.77 9.29 -13.12
N ALA A 272 3.86 9.67 -12.46
CA ALA A 272 4.68 8.79 -11.62
C ALA A 272 5.10 7.46 -12.28
N ASN A 273 5.35 7.46 -13.60
CA ASN A 273 5.82 6.29 -14.31
C ASN A 273 7.28 6.00 -13.97
N VAL A 274 7.64 4.73 -13.88
CA VAL A 274 9.01 4.31 -13.56
C VAL A 274 9.95 4.57 -14.75
N ASN A 275 11.02 5.34 -14.52
CA ASN A 275 12.08 5.56 -15.50
C ASN A 275 13.45 5.57 -14.82
N PRO A 276 14.41 4.68 -15.22
CA PRO A 276 15.76 4.66 -14.67
C PRO A 276 16.58 5.90 -14.96
N GLU A 277 16.29 6.62 -16.06
CA GLU A 277 17.05 7.79 -16.53
C GLU A 277 16.59 9.10 -15.86
N VAL A 278 15.44 9.10 -15.21
CA VAL A 278 14.91 10.28 -14.51
C VAL A 278 15.09 10.10 -13.00
N PRO A 279 16.12 10.73 -12.38
CA PRO A 279 16.38 10.58 -10.96
C PRO A 279 15.31 11.30 -10.12
N HIS A 280 15.06 10.78 -8.92
CA HIS A 280 14.43 11.57 -7.88
C HIS A 280 15.40 12.70 -7.46
N PRO A 281 14.95 13.90 -7.08
CA PRO A 281 15.84 14.99 -6.69
C PRO A 281 16.85 14.67 -5.60
N ARG A 282 16.57 13.64 -4.77
CA ARG A 282 17.41 13.23 -3.63
C ARG A 282 18.18 11.92 -3.83
N TRP A 283 17.84 11.12 -4.84
CA TRP A 283 18.51 9.82 -5.13
C TRP A 283 18.33 9.37 -6.57
N SER A 284 19.20 8.44 -6.99
CA SER A 284 19.12 7.83 -8.31
C SER A 284 18.01 6.80 -8.41
N GLN A 285 17.38 6.74 -9.58
CA GLN A 285 16.39 5.71 -9.94
C GLN A 285 16.95 4.64 -10.88
N ALA A 286 18.23 4.73 -11.25
CA ALA A 286 18.86 3.83 -12.21
C ALA A 286 18.90 2.37 -11.76
N THR A 287 18.91 2.13 -10.45
CA THR A 287 18.92 0.78 -9.88
C THR A 287 17.89 0.63 -8.77
N GLU A 288 17.47 -0.59 -8.52
CA GLU A 288 16.52 -0.95 -7.47
C GLU A 288 17.08 -2.07 -6.58
N ARG A 289 16.79 -1.99 -5.28
CA ARG A 289 17.15 -3.00 -4.30
C ARG A 289 16.00 -4.02 -4.19
N LEU A 290 16.28 -5.28 -4.47
CA LEU A 290 15.31 -6.36 -4.31
C LEU A 290 15.16 -6.70 -2.82
N LEU A 291 13.92 -6.73 -2.32
CA LEU A 291 13.64 -7.22 -0.98
C LEU A 291 13.82 -8.74 -0.93
N GLY A 292 14.55 -9.19 0.06
CA GLY A 292 14.92 -10.59 0.29
C GLY A 292 16.39 -10.81 -0.03
N PRO A 293 16.80 -10.90 -1.30
CA PRO A 293 18.21 -11.04 -1.66
C PRO A 293 19.07 -9.84 -1.27
N ASP A 294 18.48 -8.67 -1.07
CA ASP A 294 19.12 -7.39 -0.77
C ASP A 294 20.13 -6.94 -1.84
N THR A 295 20.01 -7.48 -3.04
CA THR A 295 20.85 -7.16 -4.21
C THR A 295 20.27 -5.99 -4.99
N ARG A 296 21.14 -5.24 -5.68
CA ARG A 296 20.70 -4.18 -6.58
C ARG A 296 20.77 -4.65 -8.03
N VAL A 297 19.70 -4.35 -8.75
CA VAL A 297 19.58 -4.66 -10.18
C VAL A 297 19.21 -3.38 -10.96
N PRO A 298 19.45 -3.31 -12.28
CA PRO A 298 18.99 -2.18 -13.09
C PRO A 298 17.47 -2.02 -13.00
N THR A 299 16.99 -0.78 -12.87
CA THR A 299 15.58 -0.44 -13.03
C THR A 299 15.19 -0.47 -14.50
N LEU A 300 14.02 -0.97 -14.83
CA LEU A 300 13.51 -1.01 -16.20
C LEU A 300 12.53 0.16 -16.43
N LEU A 301 12.55 0.72 -17.64
CA LEU A 301 11.57 1.70 -18.07
C LEU A 301 10.15 1.14 -17.92
N TYR A 302 9.22 1.93 -17.38
CA TYR A 302 7.88 1.50 -16.99
C TYR A 302 7.89 0.20 -16.14
N ASN A 303 8.94 0.02 -15.32
CA ASN A 303 9.15 -1.18 -14.50
C ASN A 303 9.15 -2.50 -15.32
N GLY A 304 9.50 -2.42 -16.61
CA GLY A 304 9.50 -3.54 -17.55
C GLY A 304 8.15 -3.82 -18.22
N TYR A 305 7.22 -2.87 -18.17
CA TYR A 305 5.88 -3.01 -18.79
C TYR A 305 5.69 -2.08 -20.01
N ALA A 306 6.77 -1.61 -20.64
CA ALA A 306 6.70 -0.68 -21.77
C ALA A 306 5.78 -1.16 -22.90
N ASP A 307 5.83 -2.44 -23.27
CA ASP A 307 5.01 -3.04 -24.34
C ASP A 307 3.48 -2.91 -24.11
N PHE A 308 3.06 -2.72 -22.86
CA PHE A 308 1.65 -2.59 -22.48
C PHE A 308 1.19 -1.15 -22.36
N VAL A 309 2.13 -0.21 -22.12
CA VAL A 309 1.74 1.13 -21.66
C VAL A 309 2.38 2.29 -22.42
N ALA A 310 3.50 2.09 -23.11
CA ALA A 310 4.23 3.19 -23.73
C ALA A 310 3.39 3.96 -24.75
N ASP A 311 2.52 3.28 -25.48
CA ASP A 311 1.65 3.89 -26.49
C ASP A 311 0.64 4.89 -25.91
N MET A 312 0.24 4.73 -24.65
CA MET A 312 -0.67 5.68 -23.98
C MET A 312 -0.03 7.06 -23.77
N TYR A 313 1.29 7.14 -23.79
CA TYR A 313 2.04 8.37 -23.49
C TYR A 313 2.67 9.02 -24.73
N LYS A 314 2.45 8.47 -25.94
CA LYS A 314 2.90 9.07 -27.18
C LYS A 314 2.28 10.43 -27.39
N GLY A 315 3.08 11.43 -27.79
CA GLY A 315 2.63 12.80 -28.00
C GLY A 315 2.50 13.61 -26.70
N MET A 316 2.98 13.09 -25.57
CA MET A 316 2.92 13.76 -24.27
C MET A 316 4.30 14.18 -23.77
N GLU A 317 5.24 14.47 -24.69
CA GLU A 317 6.63 14.80 -24.36
C GLU A 317 6.77 16.09 -23.53
N GLY A 318 5.73 16.94 -23.51
CA GLY A 318 5.66 18.15 -22.67
C GLY A 318 5.24 17.88 -21.22
N GLU A 319 4.79 16.67 -20.91
CA GLU A 319 4.33 16.27 -19.58
C GLU A 319 5.45 15.70 -18.71
N ARG A 320 5.34 15.86 -17.41
CA ARG A 320 6.29 15.29 -16.43
C ARG A 320 5.94 13.82 -16.14
N LEU A 321 6.09 12.96 -17.15
CA LEU A 321 5.61 11.58 -17.12
C LEU A 321 6.27 10.68 -16.05
N PHE A 322 7.45 11.03 -15.58
CA PHE A 322 8.31 10.15 -14.79
C PHE A 322 8.62 10.68 -13.37
N MET A 323 7.68 11.40 -12.80
CA MET A 323 7.80 11.92 -11.43
C MET A 323 6.57 11.59 -10.62
#